data_0581dfb5cf31fe4f9016a468ab48e5c5
#
_entry.id   0581dfb5cf31fe4f9016a468ab48e5c5
#
_cell.length_a   1.000
_cell.length_b   1.000
_cell.length_c   1.000
_cell.angle_alpha   90.00
_cell.angle_beta   90.00
_cell.angle_gamma   90.00
#
_symmetry.space_group_name_H-M   'P 1'
#
loop_
_entity.id
_entity.type
_entity.pdbx_description
1 polymer ?
#
loop_
_entity_poly.entity_id
_entity_poly.type
_entity_poly.pdbx_seq_one_letter_code
_entity_poly.pdbx_strand_id
1 'polypeptide(L)'
;MESSFKSLNMDGHFDFKDIHHAASDFGNRYHFLPVAILYPKTVSDISSTIKHVFNKGSTLDLTIAARGHGHSLQGQAQAHQGIVISMESLRGTKMHVHTGELPYVDVSGGELWINILHETLKHGYAPKSWTDYLHLTVGGTLSNAGISGQAFRHGPQINNVYELEVVTGKGDVVICSEKQNADLFYGVLGGLGQFGIITRAKISVEPAPKKVKWIRVLYSDFHSFTKDQEHLIALEDTFDYIEGFVIINRTGLVNNWRSSFNPKDPLQASLFNSDGRTLYCLEMAKYFNPEETDDVNQKMDNLLSKLYYVQHTLFLSEVSYVDFLDRVHLSEIKLREKGLWDVPHPWLNLLVPRSTIYDFSEEVFGRILTDNSNGPILIYPVNQSRWNAKTSVITPSEDVFYLVAFLSSASPSSTGSDGLEHLLSQNKRILDFCGRAHLGVKQYLPHYGTQEEWQAHFGSKWDVFARRKLTYDPSAILAPGQRIFQKANTQHSRDLRK
;
A
#
# COMPACT_ATOMS: atom_id res chain seq x y z
N MET A 1 24.86 -26.18 -1.15
CA MET A 1 23.58 -25.51 -1.32
C MET A 1 23.09 -25.55 -2.77
N GLU A 2 23.81 -24.95 -3.73
CA GLU A 2 23.45 -24.92 -5.16
C GLU A 2 23.14 -26.30 -5.74
N SER A 3 23.98 -27.32 -5.46
CA SER A 3 23.71 -28.69 -5.88
C SER A 3 22.41 -29.29 -5.36
N SER A 4 21.97 -28.88 -4.16
CA SER A 4 20.72 -29.35 -3.56
C SER A 4 19.49 -28.82 -4.28
N PHE A 5 19.55 -27.59 -4.81
CA PHE A 5 18.43 -26.98 -5.58
C PHE A 5 18.46 -27.40 -7.05
N LYS A 6 19.64 -27.69 -7.62
CA LYS A 6 19.77 -28.24 -8.99
C LYS A 6 19.11 -29.62 -9.16
N SER A 7 18.90 -30.35 -8.06
CA SER A 7 18.21 -31.65 -8.09
C SER A 7 16.67 -31.56 -8.12
N LEU A 8 16.10 -30.35 -7.93
CA LEU A 8 14.66 -30.14 -8.03
C LEU A 8 14.24 -30.17 -9.50
N ASN A 9 13.19 -30.95 -9.78
CA ASN A 9 12.57 -30.92 -11.11
C ASN A 9 11.64 -29.69 -11.18
N MET A 10 12.04 -28.68 -11.97
CA MET A 10 11.38 -27.37 -12.02
C MET A 10 11.29 -26.90 -13.47
N ASP A 11 10.23 -26.15 -13.77
CA ASP A 11 10.07 -25.44 -15.05
C ASP A 11 10.79 -24.08 -15.03
N GLY A 12 10.88 -23.46 -13.85
CA GLY A 12 11.64 -22.26 -13.58
C GLY A 12 13.13 -22.54 -13.35
N HIS A 13 13.85 -21.53 -12.86
CA HIS A 13 15.28 -21.67 -12.55
C HIS A 13 15.70 -20.82 -11.35
N PHE A 14 16.83 -21.19 -10.76
CA PHE A 14 17.52 -20.38 -9.77
C PHE A 14 18.67 -19.59 -10.41
N ASP A 15 18.81 -18.33 -10.00
CA ASP A 15 20.03 -17.57 -10.21
C ASP A 15 20.78 -17.42 -8.87
N PHE A 16 22.08 -17.77 -8.90
CA PHE A 16 22.98 -17.67 -7.75
C PHE A 16 24.06 -16.58 -7.95
N LYS A 17 24.04 -15.88 -9.07
CA LYS A 17 25.08 -14.92 -9.46
C LYS A 17 24.56 -13.49 -9.54
N ASP A 18 23.50 -13.24 -10.30
CA ASP A 18 22.89 -11.92 -10.44
C ASP A 18 21.75 -11.73 -9.42
N ILE A 19 22.17 -11.57 -8.15
CA ILE A 19 21.27 -11.53 -7.00
C ILE A 19 21.17 -10.14 -6.35
N HIS A 20 22.01 -9.19 -6.77
CA HIS A 20 22.13 -7.88 -6.11
C HIS A 20 20.86 -7.03 -6.21
N HIS A 21 20.14 -7.10 -7.32
CA HIS A 21 18.90 -6.34 -7.50
C HIS A 21 17.78 -6.76 -6.54
N ALA A 22 17.85 -7.98 -5.99
CA ALA A 22 16.91 -8.45 -4.97
C ALA A 22 17.31 -8.06 -3.53
N ALA A 23 18.48 -7.46 -3.36
CA ALA A 23 18.97 -7.01 -2.05
C ALA A 23 18.47 -5.62 -1.66
N SER A 24 17.70 -4.95 -2.49
CA SER A 24 17.12 -3.63 -2.22
C SER A 24 15.62 -3.62 -2.51
N ASP A 25 14.91 -2.65 -1.96
CA ASP A 25 13.51 -2.36 -2.25
C ASP A 25 13.32 -0.84 -2.47
N PHE A 26 12.09 -0.41 -2.78
CA PHE A 26 11.77 0.99 -2.99
C PHE A 26 12.13 1.87 -1.80
N GLY A 27 11.95 1.37 -0.58
CA GLY A 27 12.34 2.10 0.64
C GLY A 27 13.81 2.44 0.71
N ASN A 28 14.65 1.66 0.04
CA ASN A 28 16.10 1.83 -0.12
C ASN A 28 16.84 2.11 1.21
N ARG A 29 16.40 1.42 2.29
CA ARG A 29 16.91 1.60 3.65
C ARG A 29 17.68 0.38 4.17
N TYR A 30 17.41 -0.80 3.62
CA TYR A 30 17.99 -2.07 4.01
C TYR A 30 18.51 -2.80 2.77
N HIS A 31 19.66 -3.44 2.91
CA HIS A 31 20.28 -4.22 1.85
C HIS A 31 20.61 -5.61 2.36
N PHE A 32 19.72 -6.56 2.13
CA PHE A 32 19.88 -7.95 2.57
C PHE A 32 20.12 -8.87 1.37
N LEU A 33 21.39 -9.22 1.13
CA LEU A 33 21.79 -10.06 0.02
C LEU A 33 21.25 -11.49 0.19
N PRO A 34 20.43 -12.00 -0.76
CA PRO A 34 20.02 -13.40 -0.76
C PRO A 34 21.17 -14.32 -1.21
N VAL A 35 21.01 -15.62 -1.04
CA VAL A 35 21.92 -16.63 -1.62
C VAL A 35 21.50 -17.06 -3.01
N ALA A 36 20.22 -16.87 -3.36
CA ALA A 36 19.68 -17.18 -4.68
C ALA A 36 18.36 -16.43 -4.93
N ILE A 37 18.05 -16.26 -6.20
CA ILE A 37 16.73 -15.84 -6.66
C ILE A 37 16.10 -16.98 -7.43
N LEU A 38 14.88 -17.36 -7.08
CA LEU A 38 14.04 -18.24 -7.87
C LEU A 38 13.23 -17.41 -8.85
N TYR A 39 13.26 -17.76 -10.12
CA TYR A 39 12.38 -17.29 -11.18
C TYR A 39 11.40 -18.41 -11.54
N PRO A 40 10.25 -18.50 -10.83
CA PRO A 40 9.28 -19.57 -11.06
C PRO A 40 8.54 -19.34 -12.39
N LYS A 41 8.27 -20.42 -13.13
CA LYS A 41 7.35 -20.44 -14.26
C LYS A 41 5.97 -20.97 -13.86
N THR A 42 5.93 -21.77 -12.80
CA THR A 42 4.71 -22.42 -12.31
C THR A 42 4.61 -22.29 -10.78
N VAL A 43 3.41 -22.48 -10.25
CA VAL A 43 3.16 -22.56 -8.81
C VAL A 43 3.87 -23.77 -8.19
N SER A 44 4.06 -24.85 -8.99
CA SER A 44 4.80 -26.03 -8.58
C SER A 44 6.27 -25.73 -8.25
N ASP A 45 6.90 -24.78 -8.94
CA ASP A 45 8.27 -24.38 -8.66
C ASP A 45 8.38 -23.74 -7.26
N ILE A 46 7.42 -22.88 -6.92
CA ILE A 46 7.32 -22.25 -5.59
C ILE A 46 7.08 -23.32 -4.52
N SER A 47 6.07 -24.19 -4.73
CA SER A 47 5.71 -25.27 -3.81
C SER A 47 6.90 -26.19 -3.55
N SER A 48 7.58 -26.67 -4.61
CA SER A 48 8.73 -27.57 -4.52
C SER A 48 9.91 -26.93 -3.78
N THR A 49 10.16 -25.65 -4.02
CA THR A 49 11.21 -24.91 -3.34
C THR A 49 10.94 -24.81 -1.83
N ILE A 50 9.72 -24.40 -1.46
CA ILE A 50 9.34 -24.27 -0.05
C ILE A 50 9.36 -25.64 0.64
N LYS A 51 8.80 -26.70 0.02
CA LYS A 51 8.87 -28.09 0.53
C LYS A 51 10.30 -28.55 0.75
N HIS A 52 11.21 -28.22 -0.18
CA HIS A 52 12.60 -28.59 -0.05
C HIS A 52 13.23 -27.92 1.17
N VAL A 53 13.06 -26.60 1.34
CA VAL A 53 13.56 -25.85 2.50
C VAL A 53 12.92 -26.36 3.80
N PHE A 54 11.61 -26.57 3.82
CA PHE A 54 10.86 -27.07 4.97
C PHE A 54 11.37 -28.44 5.43
N ASN A 55 11.51 -29.40 4.48
CA ASN A 55 11.93 -30.77 4.78
C ASN A 55 13.42 -30.87 5.21
N LYS A 56 14.26 -29.95 4.74
CA LYS A 56 15.68 -29.90 5.15
C LYS A 56 15.86 -29.23 6.52
N GLY A 57 14.90 -28.43 6.97
CA GLY A 57 14.88 -27.79 8.30
C GLY A 57 16.18 -27.08 8.64
N SER A 58 16.76 -27.39 9.81
CA SER A 58 18.01 -26.80 10.29
C SER A 58 19.25 -27.09 9.43
N THR A 59 19.21 -28.11 8.56
CA THR A 59 20.34 -28.44 7.67
C THR A 59 20.61 -27.39 6.61
N LEU A 60 19.56 -26.71 6.11
CA LEU A 60 19.69 -25.59 5.16
C LEU A 60 19.58 -24.23 5.84
N ASP A 61 18.81 -24.13 6.92
CA ASP A 61 18.51 -22.92 7.70
C ASP A 61 18.16 -21.67 6.85
N LEU A 62 17.43 -21.88 5.77
CA LEU A 62 17.07 -20.82 4.82
C LEU A 62 15.69 -20.24 5.14
N THR A 63 15.54 -18.96 4.81
CA THR A 63 14.25 -18.25 4.76
C THR A 63 13.91 -17.89 3.33
N ILE A 64 12.64 -17.55 3.09
CA ILE A 64 12.11 -17.25 1.76
C ILE A 64 11.30 -15.96 1.80
N ALA A 65 11.63 -15.01 0.91
CA ALA A 65 10.82 -13.82 0.68
C ALA A 65 10.21 -13.86 -0.72
N ALA A 66 8.90 -13.65 -0.81
CA ALA A 66 8.24 -13.36 -2.07
C ALA A 66 8.48 -11.89 -2.44
N ARG A 67 9.00 -11.63 -3.63
CA ARG A 67 9.23 -10.30 -4.17
C ARG A 67 8.36 -10.07 -5.40
N GLY A 68 7.42 -9.12 -5.29
CA GLY A 68 6.70 -8.56 -6.44
C GLY A 68 7.55 -7.49 -7.11
N HIS A 69 6.99 -6.30 -7.31
CA HIS A 69 7.71 -5.16 -7.93
C HIS A 69 8.80 -4.54 -7.04
N GLY A 70 9.06 -5.12 -5.87
CA GLY A 70 10.08 -4.62 -4.96
C GLY A 70 9.73 -3.30 -4.29
N HIS A 71 8.45 -2.97 -4.17
CA HIS A 71 7.97 -1.68 -3.65
C HIS A 71 7.74 -1.69 -2.12
N SER A 72 8.39 -2.58 -1.39
CA SER A 72 8.43 -2.55 0.07
C SER A 72 9.34 -1.42 0.60
N LEU A 73 9.16 -1.04 1.87
CA LEU A 73 9.79 0.16 2.45
C LEU A 73 10.91 -0.16 3.45
N GLN A 74 10.91 -1.38 4.00
CA GLN A 74 11.70 -1.74 5.17
C GLN A 74 12.39 -3.10 5.01
N GLY A 75 12.65 -3.53 3.77
CA GLY A 75 13.28 -4.83 3.49
C GLY A 75 12.31 -6.01 3.51
N GLN A 76 10.98 -5.79 3.51
CA GLN A 76 10.00 -6.87 3.63
C GLN A 76 10.06 -7.88 2.47
N ALA A 77 10.44 -7.45 1.26
CA ALA A 77 10.61 -8.31 0.09
C ALA A 77 12.03 -8.90 -0.05
N GLN A 78 12.86 -8.79 0.99
CA GLN A 78 14.25 -9.25 1.02
C GLN A 78 14.41 -10.45 1.97
N ALA A 79 15.42 -11.29 1.72
CA ALA A 79 15.77 -12.42 2.58
C ALA A 79 17.30 -12.47 2.75
N HIS A 80 17.81 -12.04 3.92
CA HIS A 80 19.24 -12.09 4.21
C HIS A 80 19.75 -13.55 4.22
N GLN A 81 20.70 -13.86 3.35
CA GLN A 81 21.21 -15.23 3.15
C GLN A 81 20.13 -16.29 2.92
N GLY A 82 18.94 -15.84 2.47
CA GLY A 82 17.80 -16.69 2.12
C GLY A 82 17.54 -16.72 0.62
N ILE A 83 16.37 -17.16 0.23
CA ILE A 83 15.91 -17.20 -1.17
C ILE A 83 14.91 -16.09 -1.39
N VAL A 84 15.06 -15.33 -2.46
CA VAL A 84 14.03 -14.43 -2.96
C VAL A 84 13.31 -15.10 -4.13
N ILE A 85 11.98 -15.12 -4.10
CA ILE A 85 11.16 -15.60 -5.20
C ILE A 85 10.67 -14.38 -6.00
N SER A 86 11.09 -14.29 -7.27
CA SER A 86 10.64 -13.26 -8.20
C SER A 86 9.23 -13.57 -8.69
N MET A 87 8.21 -13.02 -8.01
CA MET A 87 6.81 -13.30 -8.32
C MET A 87 6.39 -12.77 -9.68
N GLU A 88 7.04 -11.71 -10.17
CA GLU A 88 6.77 -11.17 -11.50
C GLU A 88 7.12 -12.13 -12.64
N SER A 89 7.92 -13.16 -12.41
CA SER A 89 8.18 -14.18 -13.42
C SER A 89 6.95 -15.07 -13.71
N LEU A 90 5.94 -15.04 -12.86
CA LEU A 90 4.61 -15.63 -13.10
C LEU A 90 3.69 -14.72 -13.94
N ARG A 91 4.13 -13.50 -14.33
CA ARG A 91 3.38 -12.63 -15.22
C ARG A 91 3.21 -13.27 -16.60
N GLY A 92 2.11 -12.92 -17.29
CA GLY A 92 1.81 -13.45 -18.61
C GLY A 92 1.08 -14.80 -18.58
N THR A 93 0.80 -15.37 -17.40
CA THR A 93 -0.28 -16.36 -17.31
C THR A 93 -1.57 -15.68 -17.71
N LYS A 94 -2.32 -16.31 -18.62
CA LYS A 94 -3.52 -15.71 -19.20
C LYS A 94 -4.49 -15.26 -18.12
N MET A 95 -4.78 -13.97 -18.05
CA MET A 95 -5.85 -13.43 -17.25
C MET A 95 -7.20 -13.84 -17.80
N HIS A 96 -8.16 -14.16 -16.94
CA HIS A 96 -9.51 -14.54 -17.34
C HIS A 96 -10.51 -13.58 -16.70
N VAL A 97 -11.21 -12.80 -17.53
CA VAL A 97 -12.30 -11.92 -17.11
C VAL A 97 -13.62 -12.66 -17.26
N HIS A 98 -14.32 -12.83 -16.14
CA HIS A 98 -15.63 -13.49 -16.07
C HIS A 98 -16.72 -12.42 -15.88
N THR A 99 -17.66 -12.36 -16.80
CA THR A 99 -18.68 -11.29 -16.91
C THR A 99 -20.08 -11.76 -16.51
N GLY A 100 -20.20 -12.82 -15.69
CA GLY A 100 -21.49 -13.34 -15.23
C GLY A 100 -22.14 -12.50 -14.12
N GLU A 101 -23.04 -13.11 -13.36
CA GLU A 101 -23.78 -12.48 -12.27
C GLU A 101 -22.86 -11.90 -11.18
N LEU A 102 -21.74 -12.53 -10.89
CA LEU A 102 -20.69 -12.05 -10.00
C LEU A 102 -19.39 -11.90 -10.80
N PRO A 103 -19.19 -10.75 -11.46
CA PRO A 103 -18.05 -10.57 -12.35
C PRO A 103 -16.74 -10.49 -11.56
N TYR A 104 -15.70 -11.12 -12.10
CA TYR A 104 -14.36 -11.12 -11.52
C TYR A 104 -13.28 -11.27 -12.58
N VAL A 105 -12.08 -10.87 -12.23
CA VAL A 105 -10.87 -11.22 -12.99
C VAL A 105 -10.04 -12.21 -12.19
N ASP A 106 -9.56 -13.25 -12.87
CA ASP A 106 -8.72 -14.31 -12.33
C ASP A 106 -7.29 -14.08 -12.79
N VAL A 107 -6.38 -13.83 -11.85
CA VAL A 107 -5.03 -13.33 -12.13
C VAL A 107 -3.96 -13.99 -11.28
N SER A 108 -2.72 -14.01 -11.79
CA SER A 108 -1.53 -14.39 -11.02
C SER A 108 -1.26 -13.39 -9.87
N GLY A 109 -0.74 -13.87 -8.75
CA GLY A 109 -0.25 -13.04 -7.65
C GLY A 109 0.94 -12.14 -8.01
N GLY A 110 1.69 -12.49 -9.08
CA GLY A 110 2.79 -11.69 -9.62
C GLY A 110 2.37 -10.64 -10.65
N GLU A 111 1.08 -10.57 -11.01
CA GLU A 111 0.57 -9.62 -12.01
C GLU A 111 0.50 -8.20 -11.45
N LEU A 112 0.75 -7.20 -12.31
CA LEU A 112 0.65 -5.78 -11.95
C LEU A 112 -0.79 -5.27 -12.10
N TRP A 113 -1.23 -4.40 -11.21
CA TRP A 113 -2.57 -3.81 -11.27
C TRP A 113 -2.81 -3.00 -12.54
N ILE A 114 -1.79 -2.36 -13.12
CA ILE A 114 -1.91 -1.65 -14.41
C ILE A 114 -2.29 -2.61 -15.55
N ASN A 115 -1.73 -3.81 -15.58
CA ASN A 115 -2.05 -4.81 -16.60
C ASN A 115 -3.48 -5.33 -16.42
N ILE A 116 -3.92 -5.50 -15.16
CA ILE A 116 -5.30 -5.88 -14.85
C ILE A 116 -6.28 -4.81 -15.33
N LEU A 117 -5.98 -3.52 -15.09
CA LEU A 117 -6.78 -2.41 -15.60
C LEU A 117 -6.94 -2.52 -17.12
N HIS A 118 -5.83 -2.61 -17.84
CA HIS A 118 -5.87 -2.69 -19.31
C HIS A 118 -6.61 -3.92 -19.83
N GLU A 119 -6.47 -5.08 -19.18
CA GLU A 119 -7.15 -6.30 -19.60
C GLU A 119 -8.65 -6.24 -19.33
N THR A 120 -9.06 -5.83 -18.12
CA THR A 120 -10.47 -5.78 -17.73
C THR A 120 -11.25 -4.74 -18.54
N LEU A 121 -10.62 -3.62 -18.89
CA LEU A 121 -11.23 -2.59 -19.75
C LEU A 121 -11.60 -3.09 -21.14
N LYS A 122 -10.89 -4.07 -21.72
CA LYS A 122 -11.25 -4.69 -23.00
C LYS A 122 -12.62 -5.39 -22.93
N HIS A 123 -13.04 -5.76 -21.72
CA HIS A 123 -14.32 -6.40 -21.44
C HIS A 123 -15.35 -5.43 -20.86
N GLY A 124 -15.03 -4.13 -20.73
CA GLY A 124 -15.90 -3.12 -20.15
C GLY A 124 -15.99 -3.16 -18.63
N TYR A 125 -15.03 -3.76 -17.95
CA TYR A 125 -14.98 -3.89 -16.50
C TYR A 125 -13.69 -3.32 -15.91
N ALA A 126 -13.71 -3.06 -14.58
CA ALA A 126 -12.53 -2.68 -13.81
C ALA A 126 -12.66 -3.15 -12.35
N PRO A 127 -11.58 -3.45 -11.64
CA PRO A 127 -11.59 -3.63 -10.19
C PRO A 127 -12.21 -2.46 -9.44
N LYS A 128 -12.89 -2.74 -8.32
CA LYS A 128 -13.60 -1.73 -7.50
C LYS A 128 -12.67 -0.89 -6.65
N SER A 129 -11.56 -1.45 -6.20
CA SER A 129 -10.58 -0.79 -5.32
C SER A 129 -9.19 -0.86 -5.90
N TRP A 130 -8.47 0.24 -5.75
CA TRP A 130 -7.15 0.45 -6.31
C TRP A 130 -6.14 0.85 -5.22
N THR A 131 -4.87 0.85 -5.57
CA THR A 131 -3.82 1.62 -4.90
C THR A 131 -3.52 2.85 -5.73
N ASP A 132 -2.93 3.88 -5.15
CA ASP A 132 -2.55 5.09 -5.91
C ASP A 132 -1.50 4.81 -6.98
N TYR A 133 -0.63 3.83 -6.74
CA TYR A 133 0.39 3.39 -7.68
C TYR A 133 0.03 2.01 -8.23
N LEU A 134 -0.20 1.92 -9.54
CA LEU A 134 -0.70 0.70 -10.17
C LEU A 134 0.40 -0.29 -10.59
N HIS A 135 1.67 0.12 -10.55
CA HIS A 135 2.79 -0.75 -10.86
C HIS A 135 3.23 -1.58 -9.64
N LEU A 136 2.23 -2.10 -8.90
CA LEU A 136 2.38 -3.03 -7.78
C LEU A 136 1.78 -4.38 -8.15
N THR A 137 2.31 -5.45 -7.56
CA THR A 137 1.76 -6.80 -7.78
C THR A 137 0.57 -7.08 -6.88
N VAL A 138 -0.36 -7.90 -7.38
CA VAL A 138 -1.55 -8.38 -6.66
C VAL A 138 -1.17 -9.00 -5.30
N GLY A 139 -0.26 -9.98 -5.28
CA GLY A 139 0.14 -10.64 -4.04
C GLY A 139 0.76 -9.69 -3.02
N GLY A 140 1.52 -8.68 -3.48
CA GLY A 140 2.12 -7.66 -2.62
C GLY A 140 1.07 -6.78 -1.94
N THR A 141 0.11 -6.24 -2.69
CA THR A 141 -0.92 -5.37 -2.14
C THR A 141 -1.91 -6.12 -1.26
N LEU A 142 -2.34 -7.33 -1.66
CA LEU A 142 -3.25 -8.15 -0.86
C LEU A 142 -2.61 -8.69 0.43
N SER A 143 -1.28 -8.80 0.49
CA SER A 143 -0.56 -9.13 1.74
C SER A 143 -0.57 -7.99 2.75
N ASN A 144 -0.93 -6.77 2.34
CA ASN A 144 -1.06 -5.58 3.19
C ASN A 144 -2.55 -5.18 3.34
N ALA A 145 -3.09 -4.34 2.49
CA ALA A 145 -4.52 -4.08 2.38
C ALA A 145 -4.88 -3.61 0.95
N GLY A 146 -4.05 -2.75 0.37
CA GLY A 146 -4.31 -2.10 -0.91
C GLY A 146 -5.39 -1.03 -0.78
N ILE A 147 -5.00 0.22 -0.49
CA ILE A 147 -5.91 1.34 -0.24
C ILE A 147 -5.60 2.53 -1.12
N SER A 148 -6.66 3.25 -1.47
CA SER A 148 -6.68 4.55 -2.13
C SER A 148 -8.02 5.23 -1.85
N GLY A 149 -8.31 6.33 -2.50
CA GLY A 149 -9.50 7.16 -2.25
C GLY A 149 -10.85 6.49 -2.52
N GLN A 150 -10.91 5.28 -3.07
CA GLN A 150 -12.16 4.49 -3.20
C GLN A 150 -12.48 3.70 -1.92
N ALA A 151 -11.54 3.61 -0.96
CA ALA A 151 -11.65 2.73 0.19
C ALA A 151 -12.82 3.08 1.13
N PHE A 152 -13.27 4.33 1.16
CA PHE A 152 -14.45 4.73 1.94
C PHE A 152 -15.73 4.03 1.47
N ARG A 153 -15.83 3.69 0.18
CA ARG A 153 -17.01 3.10 -0.48
C ARG A 153 -16.87 1.58 -0.65
N HIS A 154 -15.76 1.13 -1.21
CA HIS A 154 -15.53 -0.27 -1.60
C HIS A 154 -14.65 -1.04 -0.61
N GLY A 155 -14.14 -0.39 0.42
CA GLY A 155 -13.10 -0.95 1.28
C GLY A 155 -11.75 -1.08 0.56
N PRO A 156 -10.74 -1.60 1.24
CA PRO A 156 -9.45 -1.90 0.63
C PRO A 156 -9.54 -3.04 -0.39
N GLN A 157 -8.49 -3.25 -1.19
CA GLN A 157 -8.44 -4.32 -2.19
C GLN A 157 -8.72 -5.70 -1.58
N ILE A 158 -8.25 -5.97 -0.35
CA ILE A 158 -8.49 -7.24 0.36
C ILE A 158 -9.96 -7.56 0.60
N ASN A 159 -10.86 -6.57 0.56
CA ASN A 159 -12.31 -6.78 0.71
C ASN A 159 -12.99 -7.17 -0.61
N ASN A 160 -12.26 -7.06 -1.72
CA ASN A 160 -12.78 -7.25 -3.07
C ASN A 160 -12.22 -8.53 -3.73
N VAL A 161 -11.92 -9.54 -2.91
CA VAL A 161 -11.37 -10.84 -3.35
C VAL A 161 -12.36 -11.94 -3.05
N TYR A 162 -12.63 -12.81 -4.03
CA TYR A 162 -13.52 -13.97 -3.87
C TYR A 162 -12.78 -15.25 -3.48
N GLU A 163 -11.59 -15.45 -4.04
CA GLU A 163 -10.80 -16.68 -3.86
C GLU A 163 -9.31 -16.40 -4.05
N LEU A 164 -8.50 -17.16 -3.34
CA LEU A 164 -7.05 -17.15 -3.49
C LEU A 164 -6.50 -18.55 -3.69
N GLU A 165 -5.39 -18.66 -4.43
CA GLU A 165 -4.48 -19.78 -4.36
C GLU A 165 -3.24 -19.34 -3.58
N VAL A 166 -2.86 -20.12 -2.59
CA VAL A 166 -1.78 -19.80 -1.65
C VAL A 166 -0.84 -20.96 -1.48
N VAL A 167 0.45 -20.73 -1.56
CA VAL A 167 1.49 -21.70 -1.19
C VAL A 167 1.92 -21.43 0.25
N THR A 168 1.63 -22.33 1.17
CA THR A 168 1.93 -22.21 2.60
C THR A 168 3.45 -22.34 2.89
N GLY A 169 3.89 -22.03 4.11
CA GLY A 169 5.28 -22.25 4.54
C GLY A 169 5.69 -23.72 4.64
N LYS A 170 4.74 -24.67 4.48
CA LYS A 170 5.00 -26.10 4.30
C LYS A 170 5.13 -26.52 2.82
N GLY A 171 4.85 -25.58 1.91
CA GLY A 171 4.81 -25.79 0.47
C GLY A 171 3.52 -26.40 -0.06
N ASP A 172 2.46 -26.49 0.76
CA ASP A 172 1.16 -26.95 0.30
C ASP A 172 0.47 -25.86 -0.53
N VAL A 173 -0.06 -26.23 -1.70
CA VAL A 173 -0.88 -25.36 -2.54
C VAL A 173 -2.32 -25.49 -2.09
N VAL A 174 -2.91 -24.40 -1.63
CA VAL A 174 -4.25 -24.37 -1.03
C VAL A 174 -5.12 -23.34 -1.74
N ILE A 175 -6.29 -23.78 -2.23
CA ILE A 175 -7.36 -22.88 -2.67
C ILE A 175 -8.16 -22.48 -1.43
N CYS A 176 -8.35 -21.18 -1.23
CA CYS A 176 -9.07 -20.65 -0.08
C CYS A 176 -9.99 -19.49 -0.46
N SER A 177 -11.11 -19.42 0.27
CA SER A 177 -12.14 -18.39 0.10
C SER A 177 -12.89 -18.20 1.42
N GLU A 178 -13.86 -17.31 1.46
CA GLU A 178 -14.73 -17.18 2.63
C GLU A 178 -15.43 -18.51 3.02
N LYS A 179 -15.73 -19.38 2.04
CA LYS A 179 -16.46 -20.64 2.23
C LYS A 179 -15.57 -21.88 2.34
N GLN A 180 -14.30 -21.78 1.93
CA GLN A 180 -13.34 -22.88 1.89
C GLN A 180 -11.99 -22.44 2.43
N ASN A 181 -11.44 -23.16 3.41
CA ASN A 181 -10.18 -22.81 4.07
C ASN A 181 -10.16 -21.35 4.55
N ALA A 182 -11.28 -20.90 5.14
CA ALA A 182 -11.54 -19.52 5.47
C ALA A 182 -10.49 -18.92 6.44
N ASP A 183 -9.92 -19.73 7.34
CA ASP A 183 -8.88 -19.27 8.25
C ASP A 183 -7.60 -18.85 7.51
N LEU A 184 -7.19 -19.60 6.48
CA LEU A 184 -6.07 -19.23 5.62
C LEU A 184 -6.43 -18.01 4.76
N PHE A 185 -7.63 -17.99 4.17
CA PHE A 185 -8.10 -16.88 3.33
C PHE A 185 -8.02 -15.55 4.08
N TYR A 186 -8.66 -15.45 5.23
CA TYR A 186 -8.60 -14.24 6.04
C TYR A 186 -7.23 -14.01 6.69
N GLY A 187 -6.46 -15.07 6.88
CA GLY A 187 -5.10 -15.00 7.37
C GLY A 187 -4.17 -14.25 6.43
N VAL A 188 -4.12 -14.64 5.17
CA VAL A 188 -3.19 -14.07 4.18
C VAL A 188 -3.58 -12.68 3.71
N LEU A 189 -4.87 -12.34 3.72
CA LEU A 189 -5.37 -11.01 3.43
C LEU A 189 -4.94 -10.02 4.54
N GLY A 190 -3.95 -9.18 4.23
CA GLY A 190 -3.29 -8.32 5.20
C GLY A 190 -2.37 -9.05 6.17
N GLY A 191 -1.99 -10.29 5.88
CA GLY A 191 -1.17 -11.15 6.74
C GLY A 191 0.33 -10.93 6.63
N LEU A 192 0.77 -9.89 5.94
CA LEU A 192 2.18 -9.50 5.80
C LEU A 192 3.08 -10.65 5.29
N GLY A 193 2.52 -11.54 4.46
CA GLY A 193 3.23 -12.68 3.89
C GLY A 193 3.58 -13.81 4.88
N GLN A 194 3.05 -13.78 6.11
CA GLN A 194 3.47 -14.69 7.18
C GLN A 194 2.94 -16.12 7.05
N PHE A 195 1.84 -16.32 6.33
CA PHE A 195 1.12 -17.61 6.32
C PHE A 195 1.19 -18.35 4.98
N GLY A 196 1.62 -17.63 3.94
CA GLY A 196 1.73 -18.19 2.60
C GLY A 196 2.01 -17.13 1.55
N ILE A 197 2.40 -17.58 0.37
CA ILE A 197 2.62 -16.77 -0.82
C ILE A 197 1.37 -16.83 -1.69
N ILE A 198 0.74 -15.69 -1.94
CA ILE A 198 -0.42 -15.59 -2.84
C ILE A 198 0.07 -15.75 -4.27
N THR A 199 -0.34 -16.84 -4.91
CA THR A 199 0.04 -17.18 -6.29
C THR A 199 -1.04 -16.84 -7.31
N ARG A 200 -2.31 -16.74 -6.88
CA ARG A 200 -3.45 -16.42 -7.73
C ARG A 200 -4.57 -15.78 -6.91
N ALA A 201 -5.34 -14.88 -7.54
CA ALA A 201 -6.50 -14.23 -6.93
C ALA A 201 -7.65 -14.08 -7.92
N LYS A 202 -8.90 -14.30 -7.43
CA LYS A 202 -10.12 -13.87 -8.11
C LYS A 202 -10.59 -12.56 -7.49
N ILE A 203 -10.47 -11.49 -8.25
CA ILE A 203 -10.74 -10.11 -7.81
C ILE A 203 -12.06 -9.66 -8.41
N SER A 204 -12.96 -9.13 -7.58
CA SER A 204 -14.23 -8.59 -8.04
C SER A 204 -14.02 -7.39 -8.98
N VAL A 205 -14.82 -7.33 -10.03
CA VAL A 205 -14.85 -6.19 -10.97
C VAL A 205 -16.26 -5.64 -11.09
N GLU A 206 -16.39 -4.43 -11.63
CA GLU A 206 -17.66 -3.75 -11.92
C GLU A 206 -17.58 -3.10 -13.30
N PRO A 207 -18.70 -2.66 -13.90
CA PRO A 207 -18.69 -1.91 -15.14
C PRO A 207 -17.76 -0.70 -15.05
N ALA A 208 -16.84 -0.58 -16.00
CA ALA A 208 -15.82 0.46 -15.98
C ALA A 208 -16.35 1.79 -16.52
N PRO A 209 -16.09 2.91 -15.86
CA PRO A 209 -16.32 4.24 -16.43
C PRO A 209 -15.27 4.56 -17.52
N LYS A 210 -15.58 5.53 -18.37
CA LYS A 210 -14.65 5.97 -19.42
C LYS A 210 -13.91 7.24 -19.06
N LYS A 211 -14.56 8.11 -18.27
CA LYS A 211 -14.11 9.47 -17.96
C LYS A 211 -14.13 9.74 -16.46
N VAL A 212 -13.34 10.72 -16.06
CA VAL A 212 -13.23 11.19 -14.68
C VAL A 212 -13.27 12.73 -14.66
N LYS A 213 -14.18 13.29 -13.90
CA LYS A 213 -14.10 14.68 -13.43
C LYS A 213 -13.21 14.69 -12.20
N TRP A 214 -12.02 15.24 -12.32
CA TRP A 214 -11.01 15.31 -11.26
C TRP A 214 -10.98 16.72 -10.69
N ILE A 215 -11.23 16.81 -9.39
CA ILE A 215 -11.52 18.06 -8.69
C ILE A 215 -10.58 18.21 -7.52
N ARG A 216 -10.08 19.44 -7.31
CA ARG A 216 -9.35 19.83 -6.11
C ARG A 216 -9.88 21.15 -5.60
N VAL A 217 -10.00 21.26 -4.29
CA VAL A 217 -10.36 22.50 -3.57
C VAL A 217 -9.46 22.65 -2.36
N LEU A 218 -9.23 23.89 -1.91
CA LEU A 218 -8.34 24.15 -0.78
C LEU A 218 -9.11 24.69 0.44
N TYR A 219 -8.58 24.36 1.60
CA TYR A 219 -9.03 24.83 2.92
C TYR A 219 -7.86 25.45 3.67
N SER A 220 -8.13 26.50 4.41
CA SER A 220 -7.21 27.11 5.38
C SER A 220 -7.47 26.63 6.81
N ASP A 221 -8.61 25.96 7.05
CA ASP A 221 -9.03 25.46 8.34
C ASP A 221 -9.19 23.93 8.32
N PHE A 222 -8.53 23.26 9.27
CA PHE A 222 -8.55 21.80 9.38
C PHE A 222 -9.93 21.25 9.73
N HIS A 223 -10.68 21.98 10.57
CA HIS A 223 -12.02 21.53 10.99
C HIS A 223 -12.99 21.50 9.80
N SER A 224 -13.04 22.58 9.02
CA SER A 224 -13.86 22.64 7.81
C SER A 224 -13.47 21.58 6.79
N PHE A 225 -12.18 21.35 6.61
CA PHE A 225 -11.63 20.32 5.72
C PHE A 225 -12.11 18.91 6.11
N THR A 226 -11.92 18.51 7.36
CA THR A 226 -12.29 17.16 7.83
C THR A 226 -13.81 16.99 7.88
N LYS A 227 -14.57 18.04 8.27
CA LYS A 227 -16.01 18.02 8.28
C LYS A 227 -16.59 17.75 6.88
N ASP A 228 -16.05 18.41 5.86
CA ASP A 228 -16.49 18.20 4.49
C ASP A 228 -16.08 16.81 3.98
N GLN A 229 -14.87 16.32 4.29
CA GLN A 229 -14.48 14.95 3.97
C GLN A 229 -15.44 13.91 4.61
N GLU A 230 -15.70 14.04 5.90
CA GLU A 230 -16.62 13.14 6.62
C GLU A 230 -18.03 13.20 6.10
N HIS A 231 -18.52 14.41 5.77
CA HIS A 231 -19.81 14.58 5.12
C HIS A 231 -19.87 13.81 3.79
N LEU A 232 -18.89 13.97 2.94
CA LEU A 232 -18.86 13.32 1.62
C LEU A 232 -18.81 11.80 1.71
N ILE A 233 -18.00 11.21 2.61
CA ILE A 233 -17.93 9.74 2.74
C ILE A 233 -19.16 9.12 3.38
N ALA A 234 -20.00 9.92 4.04
CA ALA A 234 -21.26 9.47 4.65
C ALA A 234 -22.43 9.42 3.64
N LEU A 235 -22.31 10.09 2.50
CA LEU A 235 -23.35 10.12 1.47
C LEU A 235 -23.31 8.86 0.60
N GLU A 236 -24.48 8.32 0.25
CA GLU A 236 -24.61 7.21 -0.71
C GLU A 236 -24.27 7.66 -2.14
N ASP A 237 -24.83 8.79 -2.57
CA ASP A 237 -24.56 9.41 -3.88
C ASP A 237 -23.57 10.57 -3.74
N THR A 238 -22.30 10.26 -3.80
CA THR A 238 -21.18 11.18 -3.65
C THR A 238 -20.14 10.96 -4.76
N PHE A 239 -18.95 11.47 -4.57
CA PHE A 239 -17.80 11.18 -5.43
C PHE A 239 -17.39 9.71 -5.35
N ASP A 240 -16.69 9.23 -6.37
CA ASP A 240 -16.22 7.84 -6.44
C ASP A 240 -14.81 7.67 -5.85
N TYR A 241 -14.12 8.79 -5.68
CA TYR A 241 -12.78 8.89 -5.10
C TYR A 241 -12.73 10.14 -4.21
N ILE A 242 -12.23 9.99 -2.98
CA ILE A 242 -12.04 11.08 -2.02
C ILE A 242 -10.73 10.87 -1.30
N GLU A 243 -9.82 11.82 -1.45
CA GLU A 243 -8.57 11.91 -0.69
C GLU A 243 -8.31 13.35 -0.28
N GLY A 244 -7.18 13.58 0.34
CA GLY A 244 -6.68 14.90 0.62
C GLY A 244 -5.21 14.90 0.96
N PHE A 245 -4.62 16.08 0.97
CA PHE A 245 -3.24 16.27 1.38
C PHE A 245 -3.04 17.56 2.15
N VAL A 246 -2.03 17.50 3.02
CA VAL A 246 -1.59 18.62 3.83
C VAL A 246 -0.45 19.33 3.10
N ILE A 247 -0.55 20.65 2.99
CA ILE A 247 0.43 21.51 2.35
C ILE A 247 1.04 22.41 3.41
N ILE A 248 2.32 22.20 3.74
CA ILE A 248 3.04 22.95 4.76
C ILE A 248 4.00 23.93 4.08
N ASN A 249 4.06 25.16 4.59
CA ASN A 249 4.99 26.20 4.15
C ASN A 249 4.98 26.52 2.64
N ARG A 250 3.86 26.25 1.93
CA ARG A 250 3.65 26.58 0.49
C ARG A 250 4.60 25.89 -0.50
N THR A 251 5.74 25.38 -0.07
CA THR A 251 6.68 24.67 -0.95
C THR A 251 6.17 23.29 -1.34
N GLY A 252 5.30 22.69 -0.53
CA GLY A 252 4.57 21.50 -0.90
C GLY A 252 3.70 21.64 -2.15
N LEU A 253 3.27 22.87 -2.50
CA LEU A 253 2.57 23.14 -3.76
C LEU A 253 3.45 22.92 -4.99
N VAL A 254 4.75 23.23 -4.88
CA VAL A 254 5.70 23.09 -5.99
C VAL A 254 6.30 21.68 -6.05
N ASN A 255 6.48 21.04 -4.89
CA ASN A 255 7.15 19.74 -4.74
C ASN A 255 6.19 18.56 -4.58
N ASN A 256 4.90 18.82 -4.51
CA ASN A 256 3.91 17.74 -4.44
C ASN A 256 3.85 17.04 -5.79
N TRP A 257 4.27 15.76 -5.86
CA TRP A 257 4.21 15.01 -7.11
C TRP A 257 2.78 14.93 -7.68
N ARG A 258 1.73 15.09 -6.88
CA ARG A 258 0.35 15.16 -7.36
C ARG A 258 0.01 16.50 -8.02
N SER A 259 0.61 17.61 -7.60
CA SER A 259 0.41 18.89 -8.26
C SER A 259 1.13 19.00 -9.61
N SER A 260 2.13 18.13 -9.86
CA SER A 260 2.86 18.09 -11.12
C SER A 260 2.11 17.39 -12.27
N PHE A 261 0.95 16.77 -12.00
CA PHE A 261 0.19 16.01 -12.99
C PHE A 261 -0.58 16.87 -13.99
N ASN A 262 -1.04 18.03 -13.57
CA ASN A 262 -1.74 18.93 -14.45
C ASN A 262 -0.93 20.24 -14.60
N PRO A 263 -0.18 20.43 -15.72
CA PRO A 263 0.55 21.66 -15.99
C PRO A 263 -0.36 22.90 -16.08
N LYS A 264 -1.68 22.68 -16.22
CA LYS A 264 -2.71 23.72 -16.23
C LYS A 264 -3.32 23.98 -14.86
N ASP A 265 -2.92 23.22 -13.83
CA ASP A 265 -3.38 23.42 -12.46
C ASP A 265 -2.74 24.71 -11.91
N PRO A 266 -3.49 25.80 -11.77
CA PRO A 266 -2.93 27.10 -11.49
C PRO A 266 -2.71 27.33 -10.00
N LEU A 267 -2.33 26.31 -9.21
CA LEU A 267 -1.97 26.47 -7.81
C LEU A 267 -0.83 27.49 -7.65
N GLN A 268 -1.18 28.76 -7.81
CA GLN A 268 -0.27 29.86 -7.59
C GLN A 268 -0.17 30.12 -6.08
N ALA A 269 0.96 29.83 -5.51
CA ALA A 269 1.26 30.10 -4.10
C ALA A 269 0.98 31.56 -3.70
N SER A 270 1.03 32.50 -4.66
CA SER A 270 0.70 33.91 -4.48
C SER A 270 -0.75 34.19 -4.11
N LEU A 271 -1.69 33.31 -4.44
CA LEU A 271 -3.10 33.47 -4.09
C LEU A 271 -3.38 33.28 -2.59
N PHE A 272 -2.45 32.68 -1.83
CA PHE A 272 -2.62 32.29 -0.42
C PHE A 272 -1.70 33.07 0.53
N ASN A 273 -1.24 34.25 0.14
CA ASN A 273 -0.30 35.06 0.93
C ASN A 273 -0.84 35.46 2.33
N SER A 274 -2.16 35.42 2.53
CA SER A 274 -2.82 35.80 3.78
C SER A 274 -3.33 34.64 4.65
N ASP A 275 -3.38 33.39 4.14
CA ASP A 275 -4.16 32.31 4.73
C ASP A 275 -3.33 31.30 5.55
N GLY A 276 -2.46 31.78 6.41
CA GLY A 276 -1.77 30.88 7.35
C GLY A 276 -0.64 30.04 6.71
N ARG A 277 -0.04 29.19 7.54
CA ARG A 277 1.14 28.40 7.19
C ARG A 277 0.80 27.06 6.53
N THR A 278 -0.30 26.43 6.93
CA THR A 278 -0.74 25.13 6.50
C THR A 278 -2.06 25.24 5.73
N LEU A 279 -2.12 24.59 4.57
CA LEU A 279 -3.33 24.45 3.77
C LEU A 279 -3.67 22.98 3.62
N TYR A 280 -4.95 22.70 3.36
CA TYR A 280 -5.45 21.34 3.16
C TYR A 280 -6.13 21.28 1.80
N CYS A 281 -5.73 20.31 0.98
CA CYS A 281 -6.34 20.08 -0.32
C CYS A 281 -7.27 18.87 -0.24
N LEU A 282 -8.53 19.07 -0.58
CA LEU A 282 -9.47 17.99 -0.80
C LEU A 282 -9.44 17.61 -2.28
N GLU A 283 -9.13 16.35 -2.57
CA GLU A 283 -9.10 15.79 -3.91
C GLU A 283 -10.26 14.82 -4.07
N MET A 284 -11.05 15.04 -5.10
CA MET A 284 -12.25 14.27 -5.40
C MET A 284 -12.27 13.85 -6.86
N ALA A 285 -12.89 12.73 -7.15
CA ALA A 285 -13.16 12.34 -8.53
C ALA A 285 -14.56 11.77 -8.68
N LYS A 286 -15.26 12.15 -9.75
CA LYS A 286 -16.52 11.55 -10.18
C LYS A 286 -16.30 10.79 -11.49
N TYR A 287 -16.61 9.50 -11.46
CA TYR A 287 -16.50 8.60 -12.60
C TYR A 287 -17.79 8.64 -13.42
N PHE A 288 -17.67 8.60 -14.74
CA PHE A 288 -18.85 8.70 -15.60
C PHE A 288 -18.58 8.21 -17.03
N ASN A 289 -19.65 7.99 -17.77
CA ASN A 289 -19.63 7.79 -19.22
C ASN A 289 -20.07 9.06 -19.94
N PRO A 290 -19.61 9.32 -21.18
CA PRO A 290 -19.91 10.57 -21.89
C PRO A 290 -21.41 10.92 -22.00
N GLU A 291 -22.27 9.92 -22.05
CA GLU A 291 -23.73 10.08 -22.07
C GLU A 291 -24.33 10.62 -20.77
N GLU A 292 -23.60 10.55 -19.65
CA GLU A 292 -24.01 10.97 -18.32
C GLU A 292 -23.51 12.39 -17.95
N THR A 293 -22.86 13.09 -18.88
CA THR A 293 -22.09 14.32 -18.60
C THR A 293 -22.93 15.40 -17.93
N ASP A 294 -24.16 15.66 -18.41
CA ASP A 294 -25.01 16.74 -17.86
C ASP A 294 -25.49 16.40 -16.44
N ASP A 295 -25.93 15.16 -16.20
CA ASP A 295 -26.35 14.69 -14.89
C ASP A 295 -25.18 14.74 -13.88
N VAL A 296 -24.00 14.33 -14.31
CA VAL A 296 -22.79 14.36 -13.47
C VAL A 296 -22.39 15.78 -13.13
N ASN A 297 -22.44 16.73 -14.08
CA ASN A 297 -22.16 18.13 -13.81
C ASN A 297 -23.13 18.70 -12.78
N GLN A 298 -24.43 18.47 -12.93
CA GLN A 298 -25.45 18.95 -11.99
C GLN A 298 -25.25 18.35 -10.58
N LYS A 299 -24.95 17.06 -10.47
CA LYS A 299 -24.67 16.41 -9.20
C LYS A 299 -23.42 16.99 -8.53
N MET A 300 -22.34 17.18 -9.30
CA MET A 300 -21.12 17.79 -8.80
C MET A 300 -21.34 19.20 -8.28
N ASP A 301 -22.02 20.05 -9.04
CA ASP A 301 -22.33 21.43 -8.63
C ASP A 301 -23.12 21.45 -7.32
N ASN A 302 -24.09 20.55 -7.16
CA ASN A 302 -24.84 20.40 -5.92
C ASN A 302 -23.98 19.91 -4.74
N LEU A 303 -23.04 18.98 -4.96
CA LEU A 303 -22.12 18.54 -3.91
C LEU A 303 -21.14 19.65 -3.52
N LEU A 304 -20.51 20.29 -4.50
CA LEU A 304 -19.52 21.34 -4.29
C LEU A 304 -20.11 22.59 -3.62
N SER A 305 -21.36 22.94 -3.93
CA SER A 305 -22.05 24.10 -3.32
C SER A 305 -22.26 23.96 -1.80
N LYS A 306 -22.16 22.76 -1.25
CA LYS A 306 -22.32 22.47 0.19
C LYS A 306 -21.01 22.45 0.96
N LEU A 307 -19.87 22.55 0.27
CA LEU A 307 -18.54 22.48 0.88
C LEU A 307 -18.03 23.86 1.28
N TYR A 308 -17.23 23.90 2.35
CA TYR A 308 -16.71 25.12 2.98
C TYR A 308 -15.26 25.46 2.54
N TYR A 309 -14.89 25.12 1.30
CA TYR A 309 -13.54 25.41 0.79
C TYR A 309 -13.33 26.92 0.51
N VAL A 310 -12.08 27.33 0.40
CA VAL A 310 -11.70 28.72 0.04
C VAL A 310 -12.19 28.99 -1.38
N GLN A 311 -13.06 29.99 -1.53
CA GLN A 311 -13.59 30.36 -2.83
C GLN A 311 -12.43 30.72 -3.80
N HIS A 312 -12.61 30.48 -5.08
CA HIS A 312 -11.62 30.64 -6.15
C HIS A 312 -10.47 29.59 -6.17
N THR A 313 -10.57 28.53 -5.36
CA THR A 313 -9.60 27.42 -5.37
C THR A 313 -10.13 26.15 -5.99
N LEU A 314 -11.24 26.24 -6.72
CA LEU A 314 -11.80 25.11 -7.44
C LEU A 314 -10.99 24.86 -8.73
N PHE A 315 -10.30 23.73 -8.76
CA PHE A 315 -9.60 23.22 -9.93
C PHE A 315 -10.32 21.98 -10.43
N LEU A 316 -10.77 22.02 -11.67
CA LEU A 316 -11.49 20.94 -12.32
C LEU A 316 -10.82 20.57 -13.62
N SER A 317 -10.58 19.28 -13.81
CA SER A 317 -10.11 18.72 -15.08
C SER A 317 -10.92 17.48 -15.44
N GLU A 318 -11.03 17.23 -16.73
CA GLU A 318 -11.59 15.99 -17.26
C GLU A 318 -10.49 15.17 -17.91
N VAL A 319 -10.36 13.92 -17.47
CA VAL A 319 -9.34 13.00 -17.96
C VAL A 319 -9.96 11.64 -18.28
N SER A 320 -9.21 10.75 -18.94
CA SER A 320 -9.63 9.37 -19.08
C SER A 320 -9.55 8.64 -17.74
N TYR A 321 -10.33 7.56 -17.59
CA TYR A 321 -10.27 6.73 -16.39
C TYR A 321 -8.85 6.14 -16.17
N VAL A 322 -8.20 5.73 -17.24
CA VAL A 322 -6.82 5.21 -17.20
C VAL A 322 -5.84 6.28 -16.74
N ASP A 323 -5.89 7.49 -17.32
CA ASP A 323 -4.97 8.58 -16.98
C ASP A 323 -5.13 9.00 -15.51
N PHE A 324 -6.36 8.96 -14.97
CA PHE A 324 -6.60 9.23 -13.56
C PHE A 324 -5.99 8.16 -12.67
N LEU A 325 -6.20 6.89 -12.97
CA LEU A 325 -5.71 5.80 -12.15
C LEU A 325 -4.18 5.63 -12.23
N ASP A 326 -3.57 5.83 -13.40
CA ASP A 326 -2.12 5.67 -13.61
C ASP A 326 -1.32 6.99 -13.40
N ARG A 327 -1.94 8.00 -12.79
CA ARG A 327 -1.34 9.33 -12.59
C ARG A 327 -0.02 9.31 -11.82
N VAL A 328 0.15 8.38 -10.88
CA VAL A 328 1.37 8.29 -10.06
C VAL A 328 2.56 7.80 -10.89
N HIS A 329 2.35 6.94 -11.88
CA HIS A 329 3.41 6.49 -12.78
C HIS A 329 4.02 7.63 -13.62
N LEU A 330 3.20 8.60 -14.02
CA LEU A 330 3.72 9.80 -14.69
C LEU A 330 4.68 10.60 -13.81
N SER A 331 4.46 10.60 -12.49
CA SER A 331 5.39 11.21 -11.54
C SER A 331 6.64 10.40 -11.32
N GLU A 332 6.53 9.07 -11.25
CA GLU A 332 7.69 8.20 -11.22
C GLU A 332 8.64 8.51 -12.37
N ILE A 333 8.13 8.57 -13.61
CA ILE A 333 8.96 8.87 -14.80
C ILE A 333 9.74 10.18 -14.58
N LYS A 334 9.06 11.26 -14.16
CA LYS A 334 9.68 12.57 -13.91
C LYS A 334 10.69 12.55 -12.76
N LEU A 335 10.42 11.78 -11.70
CA LEU A 335 11.33 11.65 -10.56
C LEU A 335 12.57 10.83 -10.91
N ARG A 336 12.42 9.78 -11.73
CA ARG A 336 13.56 9.00 -12.26
C ARG A 336 14.48 9.86 -13.12
N GLU A 337 13.92 10.69 -14.01
CA GLU A 337 14.69 11.65 -14.83
C GLU A 337 15.53 12.61 -13.96
N LYS A 338 15.04 12.95 -12.77
CA LYS A 338 15.72 13.82 -11.81
C LYS A 338 16.61 13.10 -10.80
N GLY A 339 16.68 11.75 -10.84
CA GLY A 339 17.40 10.95 -9.87
C GLY A 339 16.79 10.98 -8.45
N LEU A 340 15.50 11.27 -8.33
CA LEU A 340 14.78 11.42 -7.07
C LEU A 340 13.84 10.24 -6.76
N TRP A 341 13.79 9.22 -7.63
CA TRP A 341 12.99 8.02 -7.39
C TRP A 341 13.76 6.93 -6.63
N ASP A 342 15.04 6.74 -6.90
CA ASP A 342 15.86 5.69 -6.31
C ASP A 342 16.64 6.17 -5.07
N VAL A 343 16.01 7.02 -4.27
CA VAL A 343 16.53 7.58 -3.01
C VAL A 343 15.87 6.87 -1.80
N PRO A 344 16.39 7.01 -0.56
CA PRO A 344 15.72 6.46 0.61
C PRO A 344 14.33 7.07 0.84
N HIS A 345 13.34 6.21 1.10
CA HIS A 345 11.94 6.60 1.36
C HIS A 345 11.53 6.21 2.79
N PRO A 346 11.77 7.06 3.79
CA PRO A 346 11.36 6.78 5.16
C PRO A 346 9.86 7.09 5.38
N TRP A 347 8.99 6.42 4.61
CA TRP A 347 7.56 6.62 4.72
C TRP A 347 7.01 6.19 6.07
N LEU A 348 6.02 6.92 6.55
CA LEU A 348 5.23 6.60 7.73
C LEU A 348 3.75 6.68 7.38
N ASN A 349 3.04 5.56 7.55
CA ASN A 349 1.61 5.48 7.25
C ASN A 349 0.86 5.14 8.53
N LEU A 350 -0.12 5.96 8.89
CA LEU A 350 -0.87 5.87 10.12
C LEU A 350 -2.37 5.77 9.85
N LEU A 351 -3.05 4.98 10.67
CA LEU A 351 -4.50 4.97 10.79
C LEU A 351 -4.84 5.68 12.10
N VAL A 352 -5.37 6.89 12.02
CA VAL A 352 -5.65 7.77 13.15
C VAL A 352 -7.14 7.74 13.44
N PRO A 353 -7.58 7.42 14.69
CA PRO A 353 -8.98 7.47 15.05
C PRO A 353 -9.59 8.86 14.80
N ARG A 354 -10.85 8.91 14.39
CA ARG A 354 -11.59 10.17 14.19
C ARG A 354 -11.59 11.04 15.45
N SER A 355 -11.77 10.43 16.61
CA SER A 355 -11.86 11.14 17.89
C SER A 355 -10.58 11.90 18.26
N THR A 356 -9.43 11.51 17.71
CA THR A 356 -8.12 12.09 18.07
C THR A 356 -7.45 12.81 16.89
N ILE A 357 -8.13 12.94 15.73
CA ILE A 357 -7.53 13.55 14.54
C ILE A 357 -7.19 15.04 14.72
N TYR A 358 -7.94 15.75 15.55
CA TYR A 358 -7.67 17.17 15.84
C TYR A 358 -6.42 17.34 16.69
N ASP A 359 -6.30 16.59 17.78
CA ASP A 359 -5.11 16.58 18.64
C ASP A 359 -3.87 16.18 17.85
N PHE A 360 -4.03 15.16 16.97
CA PHE A 360 -2.99 14.76 16.03
C PHE A 360 -2.58 15.90 15.11
N SER A 361 -3.53 16.59 14.49
CA SER A 361 -3.25 17.64 13.51
C SER A 361 -2.59 18.87 14.14
N GLU A 362 -3.05 19.28 15.33
CA GLU A 362 -2.49 20.44 16.04
C GLU A 362 -1.02 20.22 16.39
N GLU A 363 -0.66 19.06 16.90
CA GLU A 363 0.74 18.78 17.26
C GLU A 363 1.57 18.44 16.02
N VAL A 364 1.09 17.53 15.16
CA VAL A 364 1.91 17.03 14.05
C VAL A 364 2.06 18.08 12.96
N PHE A 365 0.96 18.64 12.45
CA PHE A 365 1.02 19.62 11.35
C PHE A 365 1.35 21.03 11.86
N GLY A 366 1.02 21.34 13.11
CA GLY A 366 1.23 22.66 13.70
C GLY A 366 2.61 22.86 14.37
N ARG A 367 3.20 21.78 14.95
CA ARG A 367 4.42 21.91 15.77
C ARG A 367 5.56 20.98 15.36
N ILE A 368 5.29 19.72 14.97
CA ILE A 368 6.36 18.77 14.62
C ILE A 368 6.86 19.03 13.20
N LEU A 369 5.96 19.22 12.25
CA LEU A 369 6.28 19.48 10.84
C LEU A 369 6.52 20.98 10.62
N THR A 370 7.68 21.47 11.03
CA THR A 370 8.01 22.89 10.91
C THR A 370 8.65 23.26 9.57
N ASP A 371 9.23 22.28 8.90
CA ASP A 371 10.01 22.43 7.68
C ASP A 371 9.32 21.74 6.49
N ASN A 372 9.81 21.99 5.29
CA ASN A 372 9.29 21.42 4.07
C ASN A 372 9.36 19.88 4.10
N SER A 373 8.26 19.20 3.82
CA SER A 373 8.32 17.78 3.56
C SER A 373 8.72 17.51 2.12
N ASN A 374 9.73 16.69 1.90
CA ASN A 374 10.12 16.20 0.58
C ASN A 374 9.21 15.05 0.14
N GLY A 375 7.94 15.32 -0.01
CA GLY A 375 6.94 14.36 -0.44
C GLY A 375 5.55 14.75 0.01
N PRO A 376 4.50 14.15 -0.55
CA PRO A 376 3.13 14.43 -0.16
C PRO A 376 2.81 13.88 1.24
N ILE A 377 1.93 14.60 1.95
CA ILE A 377 1.30 14.12 3.18
C ILE A 377 -0.16 13.89 2.84
N LEU A 378 -0.56 12.63 2.74
CA LEU A 378 -1.95 12.27 2.47
C LEU A 378 -2.74 12.26 3.77
N ILE A 379 -4.02 12.67 3.69
CA ILE A 379 -4.96 12.57 4.79
C ILE A 379 -6.39 12.43 4.26
N TYR A 380 -7.05 11.32 4.56
CA TYR A 380 -8.43 11.11 4.21
C TYR A 380 -9.14 10.10 5.11
N PRO A 381 -10.44 10.29 5.39
CA PRO A 381 -11.22 9.39 6.23
C PRO A 381 -11.68 8.17 5.45
N VAL A 382 -11.85 7.07 6.17
CA VAL A 382 -12.43 5.83 5.67
C VAL A 382 -13.44 5.25 6.64
N ASN A 383 -14.46 4.57 6.12
CA ASN A 383 -15.50 3.91 6.90
C ASN A 383 -15.01 2.54 7.38
N GLN A 384 -14.94 2.32 8.68
CA GLN A 384 -14.53 1.05 9.30
C GLN A 384 -15.44 -0.11 8.87
N SER A 385 -16.74 0.15 8.66
CA SER A 385 -17.71 -0.84 8.18
C SER A 385 -17.36 -1.45 6.80
N ARG A 386 -16.48 -0.81 6.04
CA ARG A 386 -15.96 -1.31 4.76
C ARG A 386 -14.70 -2.17 4.91
N TRP A 387 -14.25 -2.42 6.13
CA TRP A 387 -13.09 -3.25 6.43
C TRP A 387 -13.54 -4.56 7.10
N ASN A 388 -13.19 -5.70 6.48
CA ASN A 388 -13.57 -7.00 7.04
C ASN A 388 -12.71 -7.32 8.27
N ALA A 389 -13.34 -7.33 9.43
CA ALA A 389 -12.67 -7.56 10.72
C ALA A 389 -12.00 -8.97 10.83
N LYS A 390 -12.39 -9.95 9.99
CA LYS A 390 -11.80 -11.28 9.97
C LYS A 390 -10.38 -11.30 9.36
N THR A 391 -10.03 -10.30 8.52
CA THR A 391 -8.70 -10.20 7.93
C THR A 391 -7.63 -9.92 8.98
N SER A 392 -6.37 -10.08 8.60
CA SER A 392 -5.24 -9.86 9.52
C SER A 392 -4.90 -8.39 9.75
N VAL A 393 -5.46 -7.48 8.98
CA VAL A 393 -5.21 -6.04 9.13
C VAL A 393 -5.73 -5.52 10.45
N ILE A 394 -4.95 -4.59 11.05
CA ILE A 394 -5.32 -3.90 12.28
C ILE A 394 -5.76 -2.49 11.94
N THR A 395 -6.96 -2.14 12.39
CA THR A 395 -7.55 -0.80 12.26
C THR A 395 -7.92 -0.24 13.63
N PRO A 396 -8.07 1.08 13.78
CA PRO A 396 -8.75 1.65 14.95
C PRO A 396 -10.17 1.07 15.10
N SER A 397 -10.68 1.05 16.32
CA SER A 397 -12.00 0.50 16.66
C SER A 397 -13.15 1.53 16.57
N GLU A 398 -13.00 2.56 15.76
CA GLU A 398 -13.99 3.61 15.52
C GLU A 398 -14.67 3.44 14.16
N ASP A 399 -15.88 3.96 14.01
CA ASP A 399 -16.67 3.88 12.77
C ASP A 399 -15.97 4.58 11.59
N VAL A 400 -15.23 5.63 11.89
CA VAL A 400 -14.41 6.38 10.93
C VAL A 400 -13.00 6.54 11.50
N PHE A 401 -12.01 6.35 10.66
CA PHE A 401 -10.62 6.68 10.95
C PHE A 401 -9.94 7.29 9.73
N TYR A 402 -8.86 8.01 9.95
CA TYR A 402 -8.11 8.68 8.89
C TYR A 402 -6.88 7.88 8.50
N LEU A 403 -6.65 7.67 7.21
CA LEU A 403 -5.31 7.38 6.73
C LEU A 403 -4.52 8.69 6.70
N VAL A 404 -3.36 8.69 7.37
CA VAL A 404 -2.37 9.77 7.29
C VAL A 404 -1.05 9.17 6.85
N ALA A 405 -0.55 9.58 5.68
CA ALA A 405 0.65 9.02 5.08
C ALA A 405 1.68 10.11 4.78
N PHE A 406 2.85 10.00 5.41
CA PHE A 406 4.02 10.84 5.18
C PHE A 406 4.91 10.14 4.16
N LEU A 407 4.84 10.58 2.90
CA LEU A 407 5.52 9.93 1.76
C LEU A 407 6.84 10.63 1.43
N SER A 408 7.68 10.83 2.44
CA SER A 408 8.93 11.57 2.32
C SER A 408 9.99 10.81 1.52
N SER A 409 10.79 11.57 0.75
CA SER A 409 11.96 11.09 0.03
C SER A 409 13.20 11.83 0.56
N ALA A 410 14.23 11.10 0.97
CA ALA A 410 15.45 11.72 1.49
C ALA A 410 16.35 12.19 0.36
N SER A 411 16.88 13.42 0.47
CA SER A 411 17.86 13.91 -0.49
C SER A 411 19.22 13.25 -0.25
N PRO A 412 19.88 12.70 -1.28
CA PRO A 412 21.18 12.03 -1.13
C PRO A 412 22.31 12.97 -0.67
N SER A 413 22.18 14.27 -0.92
CA SER A 413 23.25 15.27 -0.73
C SER A 413 23.06 16.15 0.50
N SER A 414 21.99 15.96 1.30
CA SER A 414 21.63 16.92 2.34
C SER A 414 21.83 16.36 3.75
N THR A 415 22.57 17.14 4.55
CA THR A 415 22.60 17.00 6.01
C THR A 415 21.52 17.84 6.70
N GLY A 416 20.66 18.52 5.91
CA GLY A 416 19.58 19.39 6.38
C GLY A 416 18.27 18.67 6.65
N SER A 417 17.16 19.41 6.62
CA SER A 417 15.79 18.92 6.87
C SER A 417 15.33 17.81 5.91
N ASP A 418 15.98 17.66 4.78
CA ASP A 418 15.71 16.63 3.76
C ASP A 418 16.60 15.39 3.92
N GLY A 419 17.50 15.36 4.90
CA GLY A 419 18.37 14.23 5.18
C GLY A 419 17.60 13.06 5.81
N LEU A 420 18.04 11.84 5.52
CA LEU A 420 17.41 10.62 6.02
C LEU A 420 17.28 10.62 7.56
N GLU A 421 18.34 10.99 8.27
CA GLU A 421 18.37 11.03 9.75
C GLU A 421 17.33 12.00 10.32
N HIS A 422 17.19 13.17 9.70
CA HIS A 422 16.18 14.15 10.12
C HIS A 422 14.76 13.62 9.94
N LEU A 423 14.46 13.04 8.76
CA LEU A 423 13.14 12.47 8.46
C LEU A 423 12.80 11.28 9.37
N LEU A 424 13.78 10.45 9.69
CA LEU A 424 13.60 9.34 10.66
C LEU A 424 13.35 9.86 12.08
N SER A 425 14.08 10.90 12.51
CA SER A 425 13.86 11.56 13.79
C SER A 425 12.47 12.21 13.86
N GLN A 426 12.03 12.83 12.77
CA GLN A 426 10.69 13.41 12.67
C GLN A 426 9.60 12.33 12.79
N ASN A 427 9.72 11.22 12.05
CA ASN A 427 8.80 10.09 12.16
C ASN A 427 8.74 9.53 13.59
N LYS A 428 9.90 9.42 14.24
CA LYS A 428 9.98 8.98 15.63
C LYS A 428 9.23 9.95 16.58
N ARG A 429 9.42 11.27 16.41
CA ARG A 429 8.71 12.29 17.21
C ARG A 429 7.20 12.16 17.07
N ILE A 430 6.69 11.92 15.83
CA ILE A 430 5.27 11.68 15.58
C ILE A 430 4.77 10.46 16.35
N LEU A 431 5.46 9.33 16.22
CA LEU A 431 5.08 8.08 16.90
C LEU A 431 5.16 8.22 18.44
N ASP A 432 6.22 8.86 18.96
CA ASP A 432 6.39 9.11 20.40
C ASP A 432 5.26 10.01 20.94
N PHE A 433 4.81 11.00 20.17
CA PHE A 433 3.66 11.82 20.54
C PHE A 433 2.37 10.99 20.55
N CYS A 434 2.08 10.25 19.49
CA CYS A 434 0.89 9.40 19.41
C CYS A 434 0.81 8.42 20.58
N GLY A 435 1.95 7.84 20.98
CA GLY A 435 2.03 6.93 22.14
C GLY A 435 1.79 7.63 23.46
N ARG A 436 2.47 8.77 23.72
CA ARG A 436 2.33 9.53 24.96
C ARG A 436 0.95 10.14 25.16
N ALA A 437 0.33 10.60 24.09
CA ALA A 437 -1.01 11.18 24.11
C ALA A 437 -2.11 10.12 24.02
N HIS A 438 -1.76 8.84 23.94
CA HIS A 438 -2.71 7.72 23.86
C HIS A 438 -3.74 7.86 22.75
N LEU A 439 -3.32 8.34 21.56
CA LEU A 439 -4.23 8.64 20.44
C LEU A 439 -4.86 7.40 19.79
N GLY A 440 -4.49 6.19 20.19
CA GLY A 440 -5.05 4.96 19.60
C GLY A 440 -4.63 4.67 18.15
N VAL A 441 -3.62 5.35 17.65
CA VAL A 441 -3.10 5.24 16.29
C VAL A 441 -2.59 3.84 16.00
N LYS A 442 -2.84 3.33 14.79
CA LYS A 442 -2.25 2.09 14.26
C LYS A 442 -1.37 2.41 13.05
N GLN A 443 -0.25 1.68 12.89
CA GLN A 443 0.54 1.80 11.67
C GLN A 443 -0.09 0.97 10.54
N TYR A 444 -0.15 1.54 9.35
CA TYR A 444 -0.38 0.83 8.09
C TYR A 444 0.97 0.62 7.41
N LEU A 445 1.20 -0.54 6.79
CA LEU A 445 2.53 -1.01 6.40
C LEU A 445 3.49 -1.03 7.62
N PRO A 446 3.08 -1.69 8.72
CA PRO A 446 3.78 -1.59 9.99
C PRO A 446 5.19 -2.18 9.91
N HIS A 447 6.09 -1.59 10.71
CA HIS A 447 7.41 -2.13 10.94
C HIS A 447 7.85 -1.86 12.38
N TYR A 448 8.19 -2.93 13.10
CA TYR A 448 8.61 -2.85 14.49
C TYR A 448 9.91 -3.62 14.70
N GLY A 449 10.67 -3.22 15.71
CA GLY A 449 11.98 -3.79 16.02
C GLY A 449 11.92 -5.02 16.92
N THR A 450 10.86 -5.16 17.70
CA THR A 450 10.71 -6.22 18.72
C THR A 450 9.40 -6.97 18.58
N GLN A 451 9.35 -8.18 19.15
CA GLN A 451 8.13 -8.98 19.13
C GLN A 451 7.05 -8.38 20.03
N GLU A 452 7.44 -7.72 21.11
CA GLU A 452 6.53 -7.05 22.05
C GLU A 452 5.79 -5.89 21.32
N GLU A 453 6.48 -5.13 20.49
CA GLU A 453 5.87 -4.08 19.68
C GLU A 453 4.88 -4.68 18.67
N TRP A 454 5.20 -5.83 18.04
CA TRP A 454 4.28 -6.55 17.16
C TRP A 454 3.05 -7.06 17.91
N GLN A 455 3.24 -7.60 19.13
CA GLN A 455 2.12 -8.03 19.99
C GLN A 455 1.21 -6.85 20.35
N ALA A 456 1.79 -5.71 20.69
CA ALA A 456 1.04 -4.48 20.95
C ALA A 456 0.28 -3.97 19.72
N HIS A 457 0.88 -4.08 18.52
CA HIS A 457 0.22 -3.72 17.27
C HIS A 457 -0.99 -4.60 17.00
N PHE A 458 -0.84 -5.93 17.05
CA PHE A 458 -1.92 -6.86 16.79
C PHE A 458 -2.96 -6.91 17.93
N GLY A 459 -2.57 -6.58 19.15
CA GLY A 459 -3.46 -6.58 20.32
C GLY A 459 -4.24 -7.88 20.46
N SER A 460 -5.56 -7.82 20.52
CA SER A 460 -6.43 -9.01 20.66
C SER A 460 -6.36 -10.00 19.51
N LYS A 461 -5.84 -9.60 18.35
CA LYS A 461 -5.65 -10.52 17.20
C LYS A 461 -4.33 -11.31 17.27
N TRP A 462 -3.41 -10.99 18.20
CA TRP A 462 -2.10 -11.63 18.26
C TRP A 462 -2.14 -13.14 18.38
N ASP A 463 -2.96 -13.68 19.28
CA ASP A 463 -3.04 -15.13 19.51
C ASP A 463 -3.51 -15.89 18.27
N VAL A 464 -4.46 -15.31 17.53
CA VAL A 464 -4.92 -15.86 16.26
C VAL A 464 -3.82 -15.80 15.22
N PHE A 465 -3.11 -14.67 15.13
CA PHE A 465 -2.00 -14.45 14.19
C PHE A 465 -0.84 -15.42 14.44
N ALA A 466 -0.44 -15.59 15.70
CA ALA A 466 0.60 -16.52 16.10
C ALA A 466 0.21 -17.99 15.86
N ARG A 467 -1.04 -18.38 16.18
CA ARG A 467 -1.57 -19.72 15.87
C ARG A 467 -1.56 -20.00 14.37
N ARG A 468 -1.96 -19.04 13.52
CA ARG A 468 -1.89 -19.17 12.06
C ARG A 468 -0.46 -19.39 11.59
N LYS A 469 0.52 -18.69 12.16
CA LYS A 469 1.95 -18.91 11.86
C LYS A 469 2.35 -20.36 12.13
N LEU A 470 2.02 -20.87 13.32
CA LEU A 470 2.32 -22.26 13.67
C LEU A 470 1.60 -23.26 12.78
N THR A 471 0.41 -22.95 12.29
CA THR A 471 -0.37 -23.84 11.43
C THR A 471 0.18 -23.88 10.00
N TYR A 472 0.47 -22.72 9.41
CA TYR A 472 0.76 -22.60 7.99
C TYR A 472 2.26 -22.43 7.69
N ASP A 473 3.06 -21.95 8.63
CA ASP A 473 4.52 -21.83 8.50
C ASP A 473 5.24 -22.09 9.84
N PRO A 474 5.16 -23.35 10.35
CA PRO A 474 5.69 -23.69 11.68
C PRO A 474 7.22 -23.53 11.81
N SER A 475 7.94 -23.52 10.70
CA SER A 475 9.39 -23.34 10.67
C SER A 475 9.82 -21.88 10.50
N ALA A 476 8.89 -20.93 10.49
CA ALA A 476 9.12 -19.50 10.28
C ALA A 476 10.02 -19.22 9.04
N ILE A 477 9.72 -19.88 7.93
CA ILE A 477 10.48 -19.78 6.67
C ILE A 477 10.12 -18.48 5.94
N LEU A 478 8.82 -18.10 5.93
CA LEU A 478 8.29 -17.07 5.06
C LEU A 478 8.43 -15.65 5.64
N ALA A 479 8.61 -14.69 4.72
CA ALA A 479 8.63 -13.25 4.96
C ALA A 479 9.56 -12.80 6.11
N PRO A 480 10.85 -13.17 6.10
CA PRO A 480 11.80 -12.84 7.16
C PRO A 480 12.02 -11.34 7.30
N GLY A 481 11.87 -10.58 6.22
CA GLY A 481 12.04 -9.13 6.20
C GLY A 481 11.01 -8.36 7.01
N GLN A 482 9.87 -8.98 7.36
CA GLN A 482 8.88 -8.39 8.27
C GLN A 482 9.34 -8.41 9.74
N ARG A 483 10.24 -9.32 10.12
CA ARG A 483 10.79 -9.46 11.48
C ARG A 483 9.76 -9.72 12.57
N ILE A 484 8.59 -10.30 12.22
CA ILE A 484 7.53 -10.63 13.18
C ILE A 484 7.90 -11.89 13.95
N PHE A 485 8.29 -12.94 13.20
CA PHE A 485 8.74 -14.22 13.76
C PHE A 485 10.15 -14.49 13.25
N GLN A 486 11.05 -14.81 14.20
CA GLN A 486 12.45 -15.12 13.88
C GLN A 486 12.68 -16.61 14.13
N LYS A 487 13.49 -17.25 13.29
CA LYS A 487 14.00 -18.59 13.58
C LYS A 487 14.90 -18.54 14.83
N ALA A 488 14.83 -19.57 15.66
CA ALA A 488 15.53 -19.64 16.95
C ALA A 488 17.07 -19.44 16.86
N ASN A 489 17.66 -19.61 15.69
CA ASN A 489 19.12 -19.53 15.49
C ASN A 489 19.65 -18.18 14.96
N THR A 490 18.81 -17.17 14.75
CA THR A 490 19.24 -15.86 14.22
C THR A 490 19.67 -14.89 15.33
N GLN A 491 20.37 -15.36 16.38
CA GLN A 491 20.98 -14.47 17.37
C GLN A 491 22.10 -13.56 16.82
N HIS A 492 22.59 -13.80 15.60
CA HIS A 492 23.70 -13.04 14.99
C HIS A 492 23.30 -11.75 14.29
N SER A 493 22.01 -11.39 14.21
CA SER A 493 21.57 -10.17 13.54
C SER A 493 21.49 -8.92 14.44
N ARG A 494 21.94 -9.00 15.69
CA ARG A 494 21.98 -7.82 16.60
C ARG A 494 23.10 -6.83 16.28
N ASP A 495 24.13 -7.25 15.52
CA ASP A 495 25.33 -6.43 15.28
C ASP A 495 25.30 -5.58 13.99
N LEU A 496 24.21 -5.57 13.22
CA LEU A 496 24.06 -4.75 12.02
C LEU A 496 23.30 -3.43 12.27
N ARG A 497 23.28 -2.97 13.53
CA ARG A 497 22.85 -1.62 13.91
C ARG A 497 24.08 -0.74 14.18
N LYS A 498 24.88 -0.49 13.15
CA LYS A 498 25.85 0.62 13.16
C LYS A 498 25.86 1.27 11.80
#